data_c6b47c99cfcfaab23bfd662b0002c261
#
_entry.id   c6b47c99cfcfaab23bfd662b0002c261
#
_cell.length_a   1.000
_cell.length_b   1.000
_cell.length_c   1.000
_cell.angle_alpha   90.00
_cell.angle_beta   90.00
_cell.angle_gamma   90.00
#
_symmetry.space_group_name_H-M   'P 1'
#
loop_
_entity.id
_entity.type
_entity.pdbx_description
1 polymer ?
#
loop_
_entity_poly.entity_id
_entity_poly.type
_entity_poly.pdbx_seq_one_letter_code
_entity_poly.pdbx_strand_id
1 'polypeptide(L)'
;MTIHPRGDGYPNPWRIRVRGHPAVRESNSWREAIRDAVMDTYPQAPFPSPPLGTKFTVEVIFRMTPKDLARPAFDLDNFAKPVLDTLFTSQNVSKSRLTSVLVREVNDTWVFRLRLEKAQVETPQDQGADITVSWHPAGTPDLSTS
;
A
#
# COMPACT_ATOMS: atom_id res chain seq x y z
N MET A 1 17.94 -10.68 7.67
CA MET A 1 18.97 -10.20 6.71
C MET A 1 18.38 -9.08 5.88
N THR A 2 19.13 -8.00 5.76
CA THR A 2 18.67 -6.85 5.01
C THR A 2 19.08 -6.98 3.55
N ILE A 3 18.15 -6.87 2.63
CA ILE A 3 18.44 -6.88 1.21
C ILE A 3 18.83 -5.47 0.79
N HIS A 4 19.91 -5.38 0.05
CA HIS A 4 20.31 -4.10 -0.53
C HIS A 4 19.30 -3.69 -1.58
N PRO A 5 18.70 -2.49 -1.51
CA PRO A 5 17.68 -2.08 -2.47
C PRO A 5 18.27 -1.74 -3.83
N ARG A 6 19.05 -2.59 -4.37
CA ARG A 6 19.63 -2.47 -5.69
C ARG A 6 19.18 -3.62 -6.56
N GLY A 7 17.91 -3.88 -6.55
CA GLY A 7 17.32 -4.69 -7.54
C GLY A 7 17.35 -6.18 -7.36
N ASP A 8 18.24 -6.71 -6.56
CA ASP A 8 18.37 -8.16 -6.50
C ASP A 8 17.26 -8.87 -5.76
N GLY A 9 16.40 -8.14 -5.12
CA GLY A 9 15.29 -8.74 -4.41
C GLY A 9 14.04 -7.90 -4.40
N TYR A 10 14.17 -6.63 -4.75
CA TYR A 10 13.06 -5.71 -4.64
C TYR A 10 12.64 -5.18 -6.01
N PRO A 11 11.39 -5.39 -6.42
CA PRO A 11 10.84 -4.62 -7.53
C PRO A 11 10.87 -3.13 -7.22
N ASN A 12 10.97 -2.30 -8.23
CA ASN A 12 10.87 -0.86 -8.06
C ASN A 12 10.28 -0.24 -9.32
N PRO A 13 9.00 0.07 -9.32
CA PRO A 13 8.07 -0.06 -8.19
C PRO A 13 7.44 -1.44 -8.06
N TRP A 14 6.83 -1.69 -6.91
CA TRP A 14 5.83 -2.72 -6.79
C TRP A 14 4.52 -2.18 -7.33
N ARG A 15 3.85 -2.94 -8.18
CA ARG A 15 2.52 -2.59 -8.66
C ARG A 15 1.55 -3.68 -8.29
N ILE A 16 0.50 -3.31 -7.57
CA ILE A 16 -0.44 -4.27 -7.02
C ILE A 16 -1.85 -3.82 -7.37
N ARG A 17 -2.60 -4.68 -8.05
CA ARG A 17 -3.99 -4.42 -8.35
C ARG A 17 -4.87 -5.21 -7.41
N VAL A 18 -5.59 -4.52 -6.56
CA VAL A 18 -6.49 -5.13 -5.58
C VAL A 18 -7.92 -5.08 -6.12
N ARG A 19 -8.62 -6.20 -6.02
CA ARG A 19 -10.05 -6.27 -6.33
C ARG A 19 -10.81 -6.43 -5.04
N GLY A 20 -11.86 -5.67 -4.87
CA GLY A 20 -12.69 -5.71 -3.69
C GLY A 20 -13.25 -4.35 -3.36
N HIS A 21 -14.04 -4.29 -2.31
CA HIS A 21 -14.67 -3.04 -1.88
C HIS A 21 -13.73 -2.28 -0.95
N PRO A 22 -13.19 -1.12 -1.38
CA PRO A 22 -12.33 -0.33 -0.49
C PRO A 22 -13.06 0.04 0.79
N ALA A 23 -12.35 -0.01 1.90
CA ALA A 23 -12.92 0.25 3.21
C ALA A 23 -12.20 1.42 3.89
N VAL A 24 -12.97 2.22 4.62
CA VAL A 24 -12.46 3.37 5.39
C VAL A 24 -12.12 3.00 6.81
N ARG A 25 -12.48 1.79 7.25
CA ARG A 25 -12.21 1.29 8.60
C ARG A 25 -11.46 -0.02 8.51
N GLU A 26 -10.94 -0.48 9.63
CA GLU A 26 -10.40 -1.81 9.68
C GLU A 26 -11.47 -2.80 9.21
N SER A 27 -11.13 -3.52 8.16
CA SER A 27 -11.97 -4.53 7.58
C SER A 27 -11.07 -5.69 7.20
N ASN A 28 -11.32 -6.84 7.79
CA ASN A 28 -10.52 -8.01 7.47
C ASN A 28 -10.66 -8.41 6.01
N SER A 29 -11.86 -8.30 5.45
CA SER A 29 -12.06 -8.67 4.05
C SER A 29 -11.29 -7.75 3.10
N TRP A 30 -11.24 -6.45 3.38
CA TRP A 30 -10.44 -5.53 2.56
C TRP A 30 -8.93 -5.78 2.73
N ARG A 31 -8.48 -5.98 3.96
CA ARG A 31 -7.07 -6.29 4.23
C ARG A 31 -6.65 -7.61 3.62
N GLU A 32 -7.50 -8.63 3.68
CA GLU A 32 -7.25 -9.91 3.01
C GLU A 32 -7.18 -9.74 1.49
N ALA A 33 -8.05 -8.91 0.92
CA ALA A 33 -7.99 -8.62 -0.52
C ALA A 33 -6.65 -8.00 -0.90
N ILE A 34 -6.14 -7.07 -0.10
CA ILE A 34 -4.83 -6.47 -0.33
C ILE A 34 -3.73 -7.53 -0.19
N ARG A 35 -3.78 -8.31 0.87
CA ARG A 35 -2.81 -9.38 1.09
C ARG A 35 -2.78 -10.37 -0.06
N ASP A 36 -3.94 -10.82 -0.49
CA ASP A 36 -4.02 -11.80 -1.57
C ASP A 36 -3.48 -11.23 -2.88
N ALA A 37 -3.77 -9.96 -3.16
CA ALA A 37 -3.25 -9.30 -4.35
C ALA A 37 -1.72 -9.18 -4.30
N VAL A 38 -1.16 -8.88 -3.13
CA VAL A 38 0.30 -8.84 -2.95
C VAL A 38 0.90 -10.21 -3.19
N MET A 39 0.34 -11.24 -2.56
CA MET A 39 0.87 -12.60 -2.68
C MET A 39 0.73 -13.17 -4.08
N ASP A 40 -0.35 -12.83 -4.78
CA ASP A 40 -0.54 -13.28 -6.17
C ASP A 40 0.45 -12.63 -7.12
N THR A 41 0.76 -11.36 -6.90
CA THR A 41 1.68 -10.62 -7.76
C THR A 41 3.13 -10.88 -7.39
N TYR A 42 3.42 -10.99 -6.10
CA TYR A 42 4.76 -11.18 -5.57
C TYR A 42 4.76 -12.34 -4.57
N PRO A 43 4.84 -13.58 -5.05
CA PRO A 43 4.76 -14.75 -4.18
C PRO A 43 5.81 -14.80 -3.07
N GLN A 44 6.93 -14.11 -3.25
CA GLN A 44 8.00 -14.04 -2.26
C GLN A 44 7.75 -13.02 -1.14
N ALA A 45 6.66 -12.26 -1.23
CA ALA A 45 6.31 -11.31 -0.16
C ALA A 45 5.99 -12.06 1.15
N PRO A 46 6.22 -11.46 2.32
CA PRO A 46 6.77 -10.11 2.50
C PRO A 46 8.29 -10.09 2.24
N PHE A 47 8.73 -9.00 1.63
CA PHE A 47 10.15 -8.83 1.34
C PHE A 47 10.92 -8.52 2.63
N PRO A 48 12.20 -8.89 2.70
CA PRO A 48 13.01 -8.61 3.88
C PRO A 48 13.14 -7.11 4.15
N SER A 49 13.46 -6.78 5.40
CA SER A 49 13.63 -5.38 5.82
C SER A 49 14.72 -4.70 5.00
N PRO A 50 14.47 -3.52 4.45
CA PRO A 50 15.50 -2.76 3.74
C PRO A 50 16.43 -2.05 4.70
N PRO A 51 17.54 -1.48 4.21
CA PRO A 51 18.43 -0.69 5.07
C PRO A 51 17.70 0.48 5.73
N LEU A 52 18.12 0.79 6.95
CA LEU A 52 17.60 1.95 7.66
C LEU A 52 17.82 3.21 6.82
N GLY A 53 16.82 4.07 6.76
CA GLY A 53 16.87 5.29 5.96
C GLY A 53 16.30 5.14 4.55
N THR A 54 15.92 3.93 4.15
CA THR A 54 15.20 3.74 2.90
C THR A 54 13.87 4.49 2.97
N LYS A 55 13.55 5.23 1.91
CA LYS A 55 12.33 6.03 1.84
C LYS A 55 11.36 5.38 0.88
N PHE A 56 10.08 5.39 1.23
CA PHE A 56 9.03 4.85 0.38
C PHE A 56 8.12 5.94 -0.11
N THR A 57 7.66 5.80 -1.35
CA THR A 57 6.58 6.61 -1.89
C THR A 57 5.45 5.68 -2.28
N VAL A 58 4.22 6.06 -1.96
CA VAL A 58 3.05 5.24 -2.19
C VAL A 58 2.01 6.04 -2.97
N GLU A 59 1.50 5.44 -4.03
CA GLU A 59 0.39 5.99 -4.79
C GLU A 59 -0.73 4.97 -4.78
N VAL A 60 -1.94 5.41 -4.45
CA VAL A 60 -3.11 4.55 -4.44
C VAL A 60 -4.23 5.22 -5.22
N ILE A 61 -4.78 4.51 -6.19
CA ILE A 61 -5.96 4.94 -6.94
C ILE A 61 -7.09 4.00 -6.54
N PHE A 62 -8.11 4.55 -5.87
CA PHE A 62 -9.28 3.77 -5.46
C PHE A 62 -10.32 3.79 -6.57
N ARG A 63 -10.66 2.63 -7.07
CA ARG A 63 -11.69 2.46 -8.10
C ARG A 63 -13.03 2.25 -7.41
N MET A 64 -13.99 3.14 -7.68
CA MET A 64 -15.26 3.15 -6.97
C MET A 64 -16.39 3.47 -7.92
N THR A 65 -17.57 2.90 -7.66
CA THR A 65 -18.78 3.24 -8.41
C THR A 65 -19.28 4.64 -8.02
N PRO A 66 -20.10 5.28 -8.86
CA PRO A 66 -20.64 6.61 -8.52
C PRO A 66 -21.36 6.64 -7.18
N LYS A 67 -22.06 5.57 -6.82
CA LYS A 67 -22.75 5.47 -5.55
C LYS A 67 -21.80 5.63 -4.36
N ASP A 68 -20.65 4.94 -4.40
CA ASP A 68 -19.67 5.01 -3.32
C ASP A 68 -18.91 6.32 -3.34
N LEU A 69 -18.62 6.86 -4.53
CA LEU A 69 -17.95 8.16 -4.65
C LEU A 69 -18.74 9.30 -4.00
N ALA A 70 -20.05 9.18 -3.98
CA ALA A 70 -20.93 10.21 -3.43
C ALA A 70 -21.06 10.15 -1.91
N ARG A 71 -20.53 9.13 -1.25
CA ARG A 71 -20.65 8.99 0.21
C ARG A 71 -19.69 9.92 0.94
N PRO A 72 -20.19 10.79 1.86
CA PRO A 72 -19.32 11.72 2.58
C PRO A 72 -18.25 11.05 3.42
N ALA A 73 -18.52 9.85 3.94
CA ALA A 73 -17.55 9.12 4.77
C ALA A 73 -16.37 8.57 3.96
N PHE A 74 -16.44 8.62 2.63
CA PHE A 74 -15.44 8.04 1.77
C PHE A 74 -14.42 9.08 1.31
N ASP A 75 -13.84 9.81 2.27
CA ASP A 75 -12.73 10.71 2.02
C ASP A 75 -11.45 9.92 1.78
N LEU A 76 -10.59 10.45 0.92
CA LEU A 76 -9.33 9.79 0.59
C LEU A 76 -8.48 9.49 1.81
N ASP A 77 -8.41 10.41 2.77
CA ASP A 77 -7.61 10.21 3.99
C ASP A 77 -8.07 8.98 4.76
N ASN A 78 -9.36 8.72 4.79
CA ASN A 78 -9.93 7.58 5.51
C ASN A 78 -9.60 6.25 4.84
N PHE A 79 -9.34 6.25 3.53
CA PHE A 79 -8.96 5.04 2.82
C PHE A 79 -7.48 4.71 2.93
N ALA A 80 -6.65 5.71 3.19
CA ALA A 80 -5.21 5.53 3.20
C ALA A 80 -4.74 4.61 4.33
N LYS A 81 -5.28 4.79 5.52
CA LYS A 81 -4.80 4.09 6.70
C LYS A 81 -4.91 2.57 6.59
N PRO A 82 -6.05 1.99 6.22
CA PRO A 82 -6.11 0.53 6.08
C PRO A 82 -5.12 -0.03 5.07
N VAL A 83 -4.87 0.69 3.98
CA VAL A 83 -3.91 0.25 2.97
C VAL A 83 -2.49 0.27 3.54
N LEU A 84 -2.09 1.39 4.14
CA LEU A 84 -0.74 1.52 4.70
C LEU A 84 -0.51 0.54 5.84
N ASP A 85 -1.50 0.36 6.72
CA ASP A 85 -1.39 -0.58 7.84
C ASP A 85 -1.28 -2.03 7.39
N THR A 86 -1.79 -2.35 6.20
CA THR A 86 -1.68 -3.69 5.64
C THR A 86 -0.34 -3.90 4.94
N LEU A 87 0.10 -2.95 4.15
CA LEU A 87 1.38 -3.05 3.43
C LEU A 87 2.56 -2.97 4.37
N PHE A 88 2.49 -2.12 5.37
CA PHE A 88 3.57 -1.84 6.31
C PHE A 88 3.09 -2.07 7.75
N THR A 89 4.04 -2.09 8.68
CA THR A 89 3.70 -2.21 10.09
C THR A 89 3.19 -0.87 10.62
N SER A 90 2.00 -0.87 11.21
CA SER A 90 1.50 0.32 11.91
C SER A 90 2.13 0.42 13.29
N GLN A 91 2.36 1.66 13.76
CA GLN A 91 2.88 1.89 15.11
C GLN A 91 1.92 1.44 16.20
N ASN A 92 0.63 1.44 15.92
CA ASN A 92 -0.40 1.11 16.89
C ASN A 92 -0.94 -0.30 16.70
N VAL A 93 -0.21 -1.12 16.03
CA VAL A 93 -0.74 -2.37 15.58
C VAL A 93 -0.82 -3.41 16.66
N SER A 94 -1.95 -4.04 16.72
CA SER A 94 -2.05 -5.39 17.23
C SER A 94 -1.27 -6.32 16.28
N LYS A 95 -0.70 -7.37 16.82
CA LYS A 95 0.13 -8.30 16.08
C LYS A 95 -0.68 -9.13 15.08
N SER A 96 -1.31 -8.48 14.13
CA SER A 96 -2.11 -9.15 13.11
C SER A 96 -1.22 -9.68 12.00
N ARG A 97 -1.51 -10.90 11.53
CA ARG A 97 -0.87 -11.46 10.34
C ARG A 97 -1.19 -10.68 9.07
N LEU A 98 -2.15 -9.77 9.14
CA LEU A 98 -2.55 -8.94 8.01
C LEU A 98 -1.79 -7.62 7.95
N THR A 99 -0.69 -7.50 8.70
CA THR A 99 0.19 -6.34 8.61
C THR A 99 1.53 -6.73 8.00
N SER A 100 2.23 -5.75 7.45
CA SER A 100 3.54 -5.95 6.82
C SER A 100 3.51 -7.01 5.73
N VAL A 101 2.44 -7.03 4.94
CA VAL A 101 2.31 -8.05 3.91
C VAL A 101 3.24 -7.82 2.73
N LEU A 102 3.72 -6.59 2.54
CA LEU A 102 4.63 -6.26 1.44
C LEU A 102 6.09 -6.28 1.88
N VAL A 103 6.43 -5.58 2.94
CA VAL A 103 7.81 -5.45 3.42
C VAL A 103 7.83 -5.62 4.93
N ARG A 104 8.78 -6.45 5.41
CA ARG A 104 8.91 -6.70 6.85
C ARG A 104 9.52 -5.52 7.57
N GLU A 105 9.04 -5.28 8.79
CA GLU A 105 9.65 -4.35 9.74
C GLU A 105 9.77 -2.92 9.23
N VAL A 106 8.97 -2.56 8.23
CA VAL A 106 8.88 -1.20 7.75
C VAL A 106 7.61 -0.59 8.32
N ASN A 107 7.77 0.52 9.01
CA ASN A 107 6.68 1.28 9.57
C ASN A 107 6.18 2.29 8.53
N ASP A 108 4.93 2.69 8.64
CA ASP A 108 4.37 3.69 7.73
C ASP A 108 5.07 5.05 7.84
N THR A 109 5.83 5.29 8.94
CA THR A 109 6.67 6.50 9.03
C THR A 109 7.80 6.53 8.01
N TRP A 110 8.11 5.42 7.36
CA TRP A 110 9.09 5.38 6.28
C TRP A 110 8.50 5.85 4.95
N VAL A 111 7.19 6.09 4.90
CA VAL A 111 6.52 6.63 3.72
C VAL A 111 6.69 8.15 3.72
N PHE A 112 7.45 8.66 2.76
CA PHE A 112 7.79 10.06 2.67
C PHE A 112 6.88 10.83 1.71
N ARG A 113 6.20 10.12 0.83
CA ARG A 113 5.28 10.72 -0.13
C ARG A 113 4.10 9.78 -0.33
N LEU A 114 2.92 10.33 -0.19
CA LEU A 114 1.68 9.58 -0.37
C LEU A 114 0.79 10.34 -1.34
N ARG A 115 0.35 9.65 -2.40
CA ARG A 115 -0.58 10.22 -3.36
C ARG A 115 -1.83 9.35 -3.42
N LEU A 116 -2.97 9.98 -3.25
CA LEU A 116 -4.26 9.29 -3.21
C LEU A 116 -5.17 9.88 -4.27
N GLU A 117 -5.85 9.03 -5.01
CA GLU A 117 -6.82 9.44 -6.02
C GLU A 117 -8.04 8.52 -5.98
N LYS A 118 -9.16 9.02 -6.46
CA LYS A 118 -10.35 8.24 -6.74
C LYS A 118 -10.55 8.15 -8.23
N ALA A 119 -10.94 6.99 -8.72
CA ALA A 119 -11.29 6.79 -10.12
C ALA A 119 -12.67 6.15 -10.19
N GLN A 120 -13.51 6.62 -11.10
CA GLN A 120 -14.84 6.07 -11.26
C GLN A 120 -14.81 4.81 -12.11
N VAL A 121 -15.52 3.80 -11.65
CA VAL A 121 -15.81 2.59 -12.43
C VAL A 121 -17.31 2.38 -12.48
N GLU A 122 -17.76 1.62 -13.48
CA GLU A 122 -19.18 1.49 -13.73
C GLU A 122 -19.85 0.35 -12.96
N THR A 123 -19.09 -0.68 -12.64
CA THR A 123 -19.64 -1.88 -12.00
C THR A 123 -18.94 -2.18 -10.69
N PRO A 124 -19.66 -2.76 -9.71
CA PRO A 124 -19.04 -3.17 -8.45
C PRO A 124 -17.89 -4.17 -8.61
N GLN A 125 -17.90 -4.98 -9.66
CA GLN A 125 -16.84 -5.94 -9.91
C GLN A 125 -15.52 -5.28 -10.26
N ASP A 126 -15.55 -4.04 -10.74
CA ASP A 126 -14.35 -3.30 -11.11
C ASP A 126 -13.78 -2.49 -9.96
N GLN A 127 -14.46 -2.47 -8.81
CA GLN A 127 -13.97 -1.76 -7.64
C GLN A 127 -12.70 -2.38 -7.07
N GLY A 128 -11.92 -1.55 -6.42
CA GLY A 128 -10.69 -1.97 -5.79
C GLY A 128 -9.69 -0.84 -5.66
N ALA A 129 -8.42 -1.17 -5.71
CA ALA A 129 -7.36 -0.18 -5.63
C ALA A 129 -6.18 -0.60 -6.49
N ASP A 130 -5.56 0.39 -7.13
CA ASP A 130 -4.29 0.22 -7.81
C ASP A 130 -3.22 0.86 -6.94
N ILE A 131 -2.28 0.06 -6.46
CA ILE A 131 -1.26 0.50 -5.52
C ILE A 131 0.09 0.45 -6.20
N THR A 132 0.83 1.55 -6.12
CA THR A 132 2.21 1.61 -6.60
C THR A 132 3.09 2.03 -5.44
N VAL A 133 4.08 1.21 -5.11
CA VAL A 133 5.04 1.49 -4.05
C VAL A 133 6.42 1.56 -4.66
N SER A 134 7.07 2.69 -4.49
CA SER A 134 8.46 2.89 -4.93
C SER A 134 9.34 3.07 -3.71
N TRP A 135 10.60 2.65 -3.83
CA TRP A 135 11.56 2.84 -2.76
C TRP A 135 12.78 3.60 -3.27
N HIS A 136 13.43 4.29 -2.34
CA HIS A 136 14.59 5.12 -2.62
C HIS A 136 15.65 4.83 -1.57
N PRO A 137 16.91 4.60 -1.97
CA PRO A 137 17.97 4.28 -1.01
C PRO A 137 18.16 5.39 0.03
N ALA A 138 18.72 5.01 1.17
CA ALA A 138 19.13 5.98 2.18
C ALA A 138 20.06 7.01 1.54
N GLY A 139 19.89 8.28 1.94
CA GLY A 139 20.68 9.37 1.37
C GLY A 139 20.09 9.98 0.10
N THR A 140 18.98 9.44 -0.41
CA THR A 140 18.28 10.04 -1.55
C THR A 140 17.82 11.45 -1.17
N PRO A 141 18.11 12.46 -2.01
CA PRO A 141 17.69 13.82 -1.70
C PRO A 141 16.18 13.97 -1.80
N ASP A 142 15.72 15.18 -1.54
CA ASP A 142 14.30 15.53 -1.46
C ASP A 142 13.47 14.88 -2.57
N LEU A 143 12.48 14.11 -2.19
CA LEU A 143 11.58 13.42 -3.10
C LEU A 143 10.52 14.34 -3.72
N SER A 144 10.35 15.54 -3.18
CA SER A 144 9.37 16.49 -3.68
C SER A 144 9.80 17.19 -4.97
N THR A 145 11.05 17.08 -5.33
CA THR A 145 11.61 17.77 -6.49
C THR A 145 11.74 16.90 -7.73
N SER A 146 11.28 15.71 -7.67
CA SER A 146 11.39 14.75 -8.79
C SER A 146 10.59 15.17 -10.01
#